data_ba58bdb8ecfd7e40403bb2a13d4c9275
#
_entry.id   ba58bdb8ecfd7e40403bb2a13d4c9275
#
_cell.length_a   1.000
_cell.length_b   1.000
_cell.length_c   1.000
_cell.angle_alpha   90.00
_cell.angle_beta   90.00
_cell.angle_gamma   90.00
#
_symmetry.space_group_name_H-M   'P 1'
#
loop_
_entity.id
_entity.type
_entity.pdbx_description
1 polymer ?
#
loop_
_entity_poly.entity_id
_entity_poly.type
_entity_poly.pdbx_seq_one_letter_code
_entity_poly.pdbx_strand_id
1 'polypeptide(L)'
;MFSGLGGFAAMQIYGWIIDHIGAKTATRIGGLVVGLSLLGPAFAQEIWSLGLAIFFLGFGIAGVDVGMNAAALQVDKVNKRAIFTFFHLFWSVGGLFGAALGFATISAGFDQSQTLSITGVVLSVTGVIVAGWLLPNEVVATKEDKNKNRVASKANRRVLPLVILAGLMASAGAIIEGVAQDWSALYLIDIQNVSVALAAWGLGAFNLGMITGRIFIDRIVENKGRGFVIRWGSLLGGVAIAAQAIAPNFETSLALWYLLGLGISGVVPQIFAAGGEIGEATHSGRNMARVVGITYIGALAGPSAIGLLTAIYPLNIAIGWGTALAIFILVANPRLEKLTK
;
A
#
# COMPACT_ATOMS: atom_id res chain seq x y z
N MET A 1 -10.16 -8.93 6.78
CA MET A 1 -9.61 -10.27 7.07
C MET A 1 -9.48 -11.15 5.81
N PHE A 2 -10.55 -11.44 5.07
CA PHE A 2 -10.49 -12.30 3.87
C PHE A 2 -9.54 -11.78 2.78
N SER A 3 -9.60 -10.49 2.43
CA SER A 3 -8.71 -9.87 1.45
C SER A 3 -7.24 -10.08 1.77
N GLY A 4 -6.89 -9.92 3.00
CA GLY A 4 -5.51 -10.06 3.39
C GLY A 4 -5.04 -11.50 3.50
N LEU A 5 -5.90 -12.46 3.85
CA LEU A 5 -5.58 -13.88 3.71
C LEU A 5 -5.31 -14.22 2.25
N GLY A 6 -6.12 -13.64 1.34
CA GLY A 6 -5.90 -13.75 -0.10
C GLY A 6 -4.55 -13.17 -0.52
N GLY A 7 -4.21 -11.98 -0.04
CA GLY A 7 -2.93 -11.33 -0.30
C GLY A 7 -1.74 -12.14 0.21
N PHE A 8 -1.83 -12.70 1.42
CA PHE A 8 -0.77 -13.55 1.98
C PHE A 8 -0.56 -14.83 1.15
N ALA A 9 -1.65 -15.50 0.75
CA ALA A 9 -1.57 -16.68 -0.12
C ALA A 9 -0.98 -16.31 -1.50
N ALA A 10 -1.37 -15.17 -2.05
CA ALA A 10 -0.88 -14.66 -3.32
C ALA A 10 0.64 -14.49 -3.33
N MET A 11 1.24 -13.95 -2.27
CA MET A 11 2.68 -13.69 -2.20
C MET A 11 3.52 -14.95 -2.42
N GLN A 12 3.06 -16.08 -1.88
CA GLN A 12 3.76 -17.36 -2.06
C GLN A 12 3.70 -17.83 -3.53
N ILE A 13 2.55 -17.67 -4.16
CA ILE A 13 2.27 -18.15 -5.52
C ILE A 13 2.88 -17.18 -6.55
N TYR A 14 2.68 -15.87 -6.41
CA TYR A 14 3.20 -14.90 -7.37
C TYR A 14 4.72 -14.74 -7.29
N GLY A 15 5.34 -14.93 -6.12
CA GLY A 15 6.79 -15.01 -6.01
C GLY A 15 7.34 -16.16 -6.87
N TRP A 16 6.72 -17.33 -6.81
CA TRP A 16 7.09 -18.45 -7.66
C TRP A 16 6.84 -18.17 -9.16
N ILE A 17 5.71 -17.56 -9.51
CA ILE A 17 5.37 -17.18 -10.89
C ILE A 17 6.42 -16.21 -11.45
N ILE A 18 6.84 -15.21 -10.68
CA ILE A 18 7.85 -14.22 -11.12
C ILE A 18 9.18 -14.89 -11.38
N ASP A 19 9.62 -15.77 -10.47
CA ASP A 19 10.90 -16.46 -10.59
C ASP A 19 10.98 -17.40 -11.80
N HIS A 20 9.86 -17.99 -12.23
CA HIS A 20 9.84 -19.01 -13.29
C HIS A 20 9.24 -18.53 -14.62
N ILE A 21 8.31 -17.58 -14.57
CA ILE A 21 7.53 -17.17 -15.74
C ILE A 21 7.67 -15.66 -16.00
N GLY A 22 8.10 -14.89 -14.97
CA GLY A 22 8.41 -13.45 -15.05
C GLY A 22 7.29 -12.52 -14.59
N ALA A 23 7.70 -11.27 -14.33
CA ALA A 23 6.86 -10.22 -13.77
C ALA A 23 5.65 -9.85 -14.66
N LYS A 24 5.84 -9.82 -15.97
CA LYS A 24 4.79 -9.52 -16.95
C LYS A 24 3.61 -10.49 -16.87
N THR A 25 3.89 -11.79 -16.74
CA THR A 25 2.86 -12.82 -16.60
C THR A 25 2.16 -12.74 -15.26
N ALA A 26 2.92 -12.51 -14.18
CA ALA A 26 2.37 -12.31 -12.85
C ALA A 26 1.38 -11.13 -12.82
N THR A 27 1.76 -9.99 -13.38
CA THR A 27 0.89 -8.80 -13.45
C THR A 27 -0.38 -9.06 -14.26
N ARG A 28 -0.28 -9.80 -15.38
CA ARG A 28 -1.46 -10.18 -16.18
C ARG A 28 -2.45 -11.04 -15.42
N ILE A 29 -1.95 -12.08 -14.78
CA ILE A 29 -2.79 -12.98 -13.96
C ILE A 29 -3.42 -12.19 -12.81
N GLY A 30 -2.65 -11.38 -12.11
CA GLY A 30 -3.15 -10.52 -11.03
C GLY A 30 -4.27 -9.59 -11.50
N GLY A 31 -4.05 -8.85 -12.61
CA GLY A 31 -5.05 -7.94 -13.17
C GLY A 31 -6.34 -8.66 -13.58
N LEU A 32 -6.24 -9.84 -14.20
CA LEU A 32 -7.39 -10.65 -14.54
C LEU A 32 -8.16 -11.09 -13.28
N VAL A 33 -7.46 -11.57 -12.27
CA VAL A 33 -8.07 -12.02 -11.00
C VAL A 33 -8.73 -10.86 -10.27
N VAL A 34 -8.11 -9.66 -10.21
CA VAL A 34 -8.73 -8.46 -9.61
C VAL A 34 -10.06 -8.15 -10.26
N GLY A 35 -10.07 -8.05 -11.59
CA GLY A 35 -11.29 -7.70 -12.30
C GLY A 35 -12.40 -8.74 -12.14
N LEU A 36 -12.08 -10.03 -12.32
CA LEU A 36 -13.05 -11.11 -12.16
C LEU A 36 -13.57 -11.24 -10.73
N SER A 37 -12.73 -10.98 -9.72
CA SER A 37 -13.15 -11.06 -8.32
C SER A 37 -14.16 -9.98 -7.93
N LEU A 38 -14.24 -8.86 -8.66
CA LEU A 38 -15.28 -7.84 -8.43
C LEU A 38 -16.68 -8.30 -8.83
N LEU A 39 -16.79 -9.31 -9.69
CA LEU A 39 -18.09 -9.92 -10.00
C LEU A 39 -18.67 -10.65 -8.78
N GLY A 40 -17.84 -11.17 -7.90
CA GLY A 40 -18.29 -11.87 -6.71
C GLY A 40 -19.12 -11.01 -5.76
N PRO A 41 -18.64 -9.84 -5.27
CA PRO A 41 -19.43 -8.94 -4.46
C PRO A 41 -20.68 -8.40 -5.17
N ALA A 42 -20.66 -8.29 -6.52
CA ALA A 42 -21.79 -7.86 -7.29
C ALA A 42 -23.00 -8.83 -7.17
N PHE A 43 -22.75 -10.12 -6.98
CA PHE A 43 -23.76 -11.18 -6.95
C PHE A 43 -23.80 -11.96 -5.63
N ALA A 44 -22.98 -11.59 -4.63
CA ALA A 44 -22.93 -12.27 -3.35
C ALA A 44 -24.26 -12.07 -2.58
N GLN A 45 -24.91 -13.18 -2.22
CA GLN A 45 -26.14 -13.16 -1.41
C GLN A 45 -25.87 -13.56 0.05
N GLU A 46 -24.72 -14.20 0.31
CA GLU A 46 -24.35 -14.69 1.62
C GLU A 46 -22.96 -14.21 2.02
N ILE A 47 -22.73 -14.12 3.32
CA ILE A 47 -21.45 -13.64 3.88
C ILE A 47 -20.25 -14.49 3.44
N TRP A 48 -20.45 -15.79 3.24
CA TRP A 48 -19.39 -16.70 2.80
C TRP A 48 -19.01 -16.49 1.33
N SER A 49 -20.00 -16.27 0.47
CA SER A 49 -19.74 -15.97 -0.95
C SER A 49 -19.06 -14.61 -1.11
N LEU A 50 -19.48 -13.61 -0.33
CA LEU A 50 -18.80 -12.32 -0.24
C LEU A 50 -17.36 -12.48 0.29
N GLY A 51 -17.17 -13.26 1.35
CA GLY A 51 -15.84 -13.52 1.94
C GLY A 51 -14.89 -14.15 0.93
N LEU A 52 -15.36 -15.14 0.15
CA LEU A 52 -14.56 -15.78 -0.88
C LEU A 52 -14.21 -14.82 -2.02
N ALA A 53 -15.15 -13.99 -2.45
CA ALA A 53 -14.91 -12.98 -3.46
C ALA A 53 -13.86 -11.96 -3.02
N ILE A 54 -13.95 -11.48 -1.77
CA ILE A 54 -12.98 -10.57 -1.16
C ILE A 54 -11.60 -11.25 -0.98
N PHE A 55 -11.55 -12.54 -0.71
CA PHE A 55 -10.30 -13.31 -0.68
C PHE A 55 -9.60 -13.26 -2.05
N PHE A 56 -10.32 -13.57 -3.14
CA PHE A 56 -9.76 -13.52 -4.49
C PHE A 56 -9.43 -12.09 -4.94
N LEU A 57 -10.17 -11.09 -4.49
CA LEU A 57 -9.83 -9.69 -4.71
C LEU A 57 -8.46 -9.37 -4.09
N GLY A 58 -8.25 -9.70 -2.83
CA GLY A 58 -6.96 -9.51 -2.16
C GLY A 58 -5.83 -10.31 -2.81
N PHE A 59 -6.12 -11.55 -3.27
CA PHE A 59 -5.18 -12.38 -4.00
C PHE A 59 -4.74 -11.73 -5.32
N GLY A 60 -5.67 -11.17 -6.09
CA GLY A 60 -5.38 -10.49 -7.34
C GLY A 60 -4.62 -9.19 -7.14
N ILE A 61 -5.03 -8.36 -6.16
CA ILE A 61 -4.35 -7.09 -5.82
C ILE A 61 -2.89 -7.36 -5.46
N ALA A 62 -2.61 -8.32 -4.57
CA ALA A 62 -1.24 -8.67 -4.21
C ALA A 62 -0.44 -9.19 -5.41
N GLY A 63 -1.09 -9.92 -6.33
CA GLY A 63 -0.46 -10.38 -7.57
C GLY A 63 -0.04 -9.23 -8.49
N VAL A 64 -0.90 -8.24 -8.66
CA VAL A 64 -0.57 -7.00 -9.41
C VAL A 64 0.57 -6.27 -8.72
N ASP A 65 0.48 -6.09 -7.39
CA ASP A 65 1.46 -5.34 -6.61
C ASP A 65 2.86 -5.97 -6.70
N VAL A 66 2.98 -7.27 -6.45
CA VAL A 66 4.27 -7.98 -6.54
C VAL A 66 4.81 -7.95 -7.97
N GLY A 67 3.94 -8.17 -8.98
CA GLY A 67 4.32 -8.15 -10.39
C GLY A 67 4.76 -6.76 -10.85
N MET A 68 4.03 -5.71 -10.48
CA MET A 68 4.34 -4.31 -10.78
C MET A 68 5.67 -3.89 -10.14
N ASN A 69 5.87 -4.23 -8.87
CA ASN A 69 7.11 -3.89 -8.16
C ASN A 69 8.33 -4.57 -8.78
N ALA A 70 8.20 -5.84 -9.19
CA ALA A 70 9.26 -6.54 -9.91
C ALA A 70 9.55 -5.88 -11.26
N ALA A 71 8.51 -5.49 -12.02
CA ALA A 71 8.67 -4.77 -13.28
C ALA A 71 9.30 -3.38 -13.08
N ALA A 72 8.90 -2.65 -12.03
CA ALA A 72 9.46 -1.34 -11.70
C ALA A 72 10.97 -1.42 -11.40
N LEU A 73 11.42 -2.44 -10.67
CA LEU A 73 12.84 -2.69 -10.41
C LEU A 73 13.62 -2.99 -11.69
N GLN A 74 13.02 -3.66 -12.68
CA GLN A 74 13.63 -3.87 -13.98
C GLN A 74 13.81 -2.54 -14.73
N VAL A 75 12.79 -1.68 -14.71
CA VAL A 75 12.83 -0.35 -15.33
C VAL A 75 13.87 0.55 -14.69
N ASP A 76 13.99 0.55 -13.36
CA ASP A 76 15.03 1.29 -12.62
C ASP A 76 16.44 0.87 -13.05
N LYS A 77 16.68 -0.44 -13.19
CA LYS A 77 17.97 -0.97 -13.62
C LYS A 77 18.31 -0.54 -15.06
N VAL A 78 17.35 -0.58 -15.98
CA VAL A 78 17.54 -0.20 -17.38
C VAL A 78 17.79 1.30 -17.52
N ASN A 79 17.01 2.13 -16.82
CA ASN A 79 17.09 3.59 -16.96
C ASN A 79 18.14 4.25 -16.06
N LYS A 80 18.74 3.52 -15.10
CA LYS A 80 19.68 4.04 -14.08
C LYS A 80 19.13 5.26 -13.34
N ARG A 81 17.83 5.31 -13.09
CA ARG A 81 17.12 6.36 -12.36
C ARG A 81 16.18 5.71 -11.35
N ALA A 82 16.08 6.31 -10.15
CA ALA A 82 15.10 5.91 -9.15
C ALA A 82 13.73 6.48 -9.56
N ILE A 83 12.88 5.65 -10.15
CA ILE A 83 11.49 6.00 -10.50
C ILE A 83 10.47 5.13 -9.77
N PHE A 84 10.93 4.34 -8.80
CA PHE A 84 10.10 3.40 -8.05
C PHE A 84 8.91 4.07 -7.36
N THR A 85 9.13 5.24 -6.73
CA THR A 85 8.07 5.99 -6.05
C THR A 85 7.03 6.54 -7.02
N PHE A 86 7.45 6.88 -8.24
CA PHE A 86 6.55 7.35 -9.28
C PHE A 86 5.50 6.29 -9.68
N PHE A 87 5.85 5.00 -9.66
CA PHE A 87 4.86 3.94 -9.91
C PHE A 87 3.79 3.88 -8.82
N HIS A 88 4.16 4.11 -7.57
CA HIS A 88 3.21 4.16 -6.46
C HIS A 88 2.26 5.38 -6.51
N LEU A 89 2.59 6.44 -7.27
CA LEU A 89 1.67 7.54 -7.53
C LEU A 89 0.37 7.05 -8.18
N PHE A 90 0.47 6.10 -9.12
CA PHE A 90 -0.68 5.58 -9.85
C PHE A 90 -1.66 4.81 -8.96
N TRP A 91 -1.22 4.28 -7.82
CA TRP A 91 -2.12 3.73 -6.82
C TRP A 91 -3.11 4.80 -6.32
N SER A 92 -2.63 5.97 -5.96
CA SER A 92 -3.48 7.07 -5.47
C SER A 92 -4.33 7.68 -6.58
N VAL A 93 -3.79 7.79 -7.79
CA VAL A 93 -4.54 8.22 -8.98
C VAL A 93 -5.67 7.24 -9.27
N GLY A 94 -5.40 5.93 -9.19
CA GLY A 94 -6.39 4.88 -9.34
C GLY A 94 -7.51 4.96 -8.30
N GLY A 95 -7.15 5.21 -7.04
CA GLY A 95 -8.13 5.41 -5.96
C GLY A 95 -9.05 6.62 -6.20
N LEU A 96 -8.47 7.74 -6.63
CA LEU A 96 -9.25 8.94 -6.97
C LEU A 96 -10.16 8.69 -8.18
N PHE A 97 -9.65 8.02 -9.22
CA PHE A 97 -10.42 7.67 -10.41
C PHE A 97 -11.56 6.68 -10.08
N GLY A 98 -11.28 5.70 -9.22
CA GLY A 98 -12.30 4.75 -8.75
C GLY A 98 -13.42 5.42 -7.98
N ALA A 99 -13.10 6.38 -7.10
CA ALA A 99 -14.09 7.17 -6.38
C ALA A 99 -14.97 8.02 -7.34
N ALA A 100 -14.33 8.68 -8.32
CA ALA A 100 -15.04 9.46 -9.32
C ALA A 100 -15.95 8.58 -10.21
N LEU A 101 -15.47 7.40 -10.61
CA LEU A 101 -16.26 6.44 -11.38
C LEU A 101 -17.46 5.93 -10.59
N GLY A 102 -17.27 5.56 -9.32
CA GLY A 102 -18.36 5.14 -8.44
C GLY A 102 -19.42 6.23 -8.27
N PHE A 103 -19.00 7.47 -8.05
CA PHE A 103 -19.91 8.61 -8.01
C PHE A 103 -20.70 8.78 -9.31
N ALA A 104 -20.00 8.75 -10.45
CA ALA A 104 -20.64 8.96 -11.76
C ALA A 104 -21.64 7.86 -12.10
N THR A 105 -21.33 6.60 -11.86
CA THR A 105 -22.21 5.46 -12.16
C THR A 105 -23.45 5.48 -11.27
N ILE A 106 -23.31 5.70 -9.96
CA ILE A 106 -24.44 5.81 -9.03
C ILE A 106 -25.33 7.00 -9.38
N SER A 107 -24.74 8.16 -9.71
CA SER A 107 -25.47 9.35 -10.13
C SER A 107 -26.20 9.16 -11.46
N ALA A 108 -25.70 8.29 -12.34
CA ALA A 108 -26.35 7.91 -13.60
C ALA A 108 -27.46 6.85 -13.41
N GLY A 109 -27.73 6.41 -12.18
CA GLY A 109 -28.78 5.45 -11.85
C GLY A 109 -28.40 3.98 -11.96
N PHE A 110 -27.09 3.67 -12.13
CA PHE A 110 -26.62 2.29 -12.03
C PHE A 110 -26.68 1.80 -10.58
N ASP A 111 -27.09 0.57 -10.38
CA ASP A 111 -27.00 -0.07 -9.08
C ASP A 111 -25.57 -0.52 -8.75
N GLN A 112 -25.36 -0.96 -7.52
CA GLN A 112 -24.05 -1.40 -7.04
C GLN A 112 -23.52 -2.62 -7.82
N SER A 113 -24.39 -3.58 -8.15
CA SER A 113 -24.02 -4.79 -8.88
C SER A 113 -23.58 -4.49 -10.32
N GLN A 114 -24.31 -3.58 -10.99
CA GLN A 114 -23.97 -3.11 -12.32
C GLN A 114 -22.64 -2.36 -12.32
N THR A 115 -22.44 -1.45 -11.37
CA THR A 115 -21.19 -0.68 -11.22
C THR A 115 -19.98 -1.61 -11.02
N LEU A 116 -20.09 -2.56 -10.09
CA LEU A 116 -19.01 -3.52 -9.82
C LEU A 116 -18.74 -4.44 -11.01
N SER A 117 -19.80 -4.90 -11.69
CA SER A 117 -19.67 -5.78 -12.86
C SER A 117 -18.97 -5.10 -14.02
N ILE A 118 -19.39 -3.88 -14.37
CA ILE A 118 -18.77 -3.08 -15.43
C ILE A 118 -17.30 -2.81 -15.08
N THR A 119 -17.02 -2.36 -13.85
CA THR A 119 -15.67 -2.08 -13.37
C THR A 119 -14.80 -3.33 -13.43
N GLY A 120 -15.32 -4.49 -13.00
CA GLY A 120 -14.63 -5.76 -13.02
C GLY A 120 -14.22 -6.21 -14.43
N VAL A 121 -15.13 -6.09 -15.39
CA VAL A 121 -14.84 -6.41 -16.81
C VAL A 121 -13.78 -5.46 -17.36
N VAL A 122 -13.94 -4.15 -17.16
CA VAL A 122 -13.00 -3.13 -17.64
C VAL A 122 -11.60 -3.37 -17.05
N LEU A 123 -11.50 -3.63 -15.74
CA LEU A 123 -10.21 -3.90 -15.09
C LEU A 123 -9.57 -5.20 -15.57
N SER A 124 -10.36 -6.26 -15.82
CA SER A 124 -9.84 -7.51 -16.36
C SER A 124 -9.20 -7.30 -17.72
N VAL A 125 -9.92 -6.61 -18.63
CA VAL A 125 -9.47 -6.36 -20.00
C VAL A 125 -8.25 -5.42 -19.99
N THR A 126 -8.33 -4.29 -19.29
CA THR A 126 -7.23 -3.31 -19.24
C THR A 126 -5.99 -3.89 -18.56
N GLY A 127 -6.14 -4.66 -17.48
CA GLY A 127 -5.03 -5.30 -16.77
C GLY A 127 -4.25 -6.25 -17.69
N VAL A 128 -4.95 -7.05 -18.50
CA VAL A 128 -4.31 -7.98 -19.47
C VAL A 128 -3.60 -7.21 -20.60
N ILE A 129 -4.24 -6.16 -21.13
CA ILE A 129 -3.69 -5.36 -22.25
C ILE A 129 -2.48 -4.57 -21.78
N VAL A 130 -2.60 -3.82 -20.68
CA VAL A 130 -1.55 -2.93 -20.17
C VAL A 130 -0.33 -3.75 -19.72
N ALA A 131 -0.52 -4.88 -19.07
CA ALA A 131 0.58 -5.78 -18.76
C ALA A 131 1.32 -6.27 -20.02
N GLY A 132 0.68 -6.23 -21.19
CA GLY A 132 1.31 -6.51 -22.49
C GLY A 132 2.46 -5.58 -22.84
N TRP A 133 2.46 -4.35 -22.35
CA TRP A 133 3.49 -3.32 -22.60
C TRP A 133 4.65 -3.35 -21.61
N LEU A 134 4.57 -4.16 -20.55
CA LEU A 134 5.70 -4.35 -19.66
C LEU A 134 6.90 -4.96 -20.39
N LEU A 135 8.09 -4.72 -19.87
CA LEU A 135 9.33 -5.29 -20.37
C LEU A 135 9.21 -6.82 -20.49
N PRO A 136 9.93 -7.43 -21.45
CA PRO A 136 9.95 -8.89 -21.57
C PRO A 136 10.32 -9.57 -20.25
N ASN A 137 9.79 -10.77 -20.02
CA ASN A 137 10.11 -11.53 -18.84
C ASN A 137 11.60 -11.87 -18.79
N GLU A 138 12.33 -11.29 -17.86
CA GLU A 138 13.65 -11.77 -17.48
C GLU A 138 13.46 -12.85 -16.40
N VAL A 139 13.78 -14.09 -16.72
CA VAL A 139 13.82 -15.18 -15.75
C VAL A 139 15.10 -15.05 -14.93
N VAL A 140 14.98 -14.58 -13.69
CA VAL A 140 16.12 -14.20 -12.84
C VAL A 140 16.84 -15.41 -12.21
N ALA A 141 16.33 -16.61 -12.36
CA ALA A 141 16.90 -17.79 -11.68
C ALA A 141 17.95 -18.51 -12.51
N THR A 142 19.21 -18.06 -12.48
CA THR A 142 20.34 -18.91 -12.84
C THR A 142 20.74 -19.81 -11.64
N LYS A 143 21.03 -21.08 -11.93
CA LYS A 143 21.44 -22.09 -10.91
C LYS A 143 22.71 -21.73 -10.11
N GLU A 144 23.49 -20.75 -10.56
CA GLU A 144 24.71 -20.29 -9.88
C GLU A 144 24.44 -19.55 -8.56
N ASP A 145 23.29 -18.91 -8.41
CA ASP A 145 22.95 -18.19 -7.18
C ASP A 145 22.63 -19.10 -5.99
N LYS A 146 22.31 -20.37 -6.19
CA LYS A 146 21.98 -21.30 -5.10
C LYS A 146 23.20 -21.69 -4.27
N ASN A 147 24.40 -21.70 -4.84
CA ASN A 147 25.64 -22.07 -4.10
C ASN A 147 26.25 -20.89 -3.35
N LYS A 148 26.09 -19.65 -3.82
CA LYS A 148 26.48 -18.43 -3.09
C LYS A 148 25.62 -18.20 -1.83
N ASN A 149 24.40 -18.73 -1.82
CA ASN A 149 23.46 -18.59 -0.71
C ASN A 149 23.86 -19.29 0.62
N ARG A 150 24.78 -20.26 0.61
CA ARG A 150 25.18 -20.99 1.82
C ARG A 150 26.20 -20.23 2.68
N VAL A 151 27.11 -19.49 2.07
CA VAL A 151 28.13 -18.69 2.80
C VAL A 151 27.51 -17.39 3.35
N ALA A 152 26.55 -16.84 2.63
CA ALA A 152 25.81 -15.63 2.99
C ALA A 152 24.89 -15.77 4.23
N SER A 153 24.64 -17.01 4.69
CA SER A 153 23.70 -17.30 5.80
C SER A 153 24.13 -16.70 7.16
N LYS A 154 25.44 -16.60 7.44
CA LYS A 154 25.94 -16.07 8.72
C LYS A 154 25.93 -14.53 8.78
N ALA A 155 26.26 -13.85 7.69
CA ALA A 155 26.22 -12.39 7.60
C ALA A 155 24.77 -11.86 7.70
N ASN A 156 23.84 -12.59 7.10
CA ASN A 156 22.40 -12.23 7.08
C ASN A 156 21.73 -12.29 8.48
N ARG A 157 22.23 -13.07 9.42
CA ARG A 157 21.71 -13.12 10.80
C ARG A 157 21.94 -11.83 11.58
N ARG A 158 23.01 -11.07 11.29
CA ARG A 158 23.32 -9.80 11.98
C ARG A 158 22.43 -8.65 11.53
N VAL A 159 21.95 -8.67 10.29
CA VAL A 159 21.08 -7.62 9.73
C VAL A 159 19.59 -7.92 9.91
N LEU A 160 19.21 -9.16 10.25
CA LEU A 160 17.83 -9.58 10.42
C LEU A 160 17.02 -8.70 11.39
N PRO A 161 17.52 -8.29 12.57
CA PRO A 161 16.76 -7.41 13.47
C PRO A 161 16.42 -6.07 12.84
N LEU A 162 17.26 -5.57 11.95
CA LEU A 162 17.07 -4.30 11.26
C LEU A 162 16.07 -4.42 10.13
N VAL A 163 16.09 -5.54 9.41
CA VAL A 163 15.07 -5.87 8.41
C VAL A 163 13.70 -6.00 9.06
N ILE A 164 13.63 -6.63 10.25
CA ILE A 164 12.41 -6.73 11.04
C ILE A 164 11.97 -5.32 11.49
N LEU A 165 12.88 -4.49 11.98
CA LEU A 165 12.57 -3.12 12.38
C LEU A 165 12.00 -2.32 11.21
N ALA A 166 12.64 -2.37 10.03
CA ALA A 166 12.14 -1.72 8.83
C ALA A 166 10.74 -2.24 8.45
N GLY A 167 10.51 -3.55 8.52
CA GLY A 167 9.21 -4.17 8.28
C GLY A 167 8.14 -3.68 9.25
N LEU A 168 8.44 -3.59 10.55
CA LEU A 168 7.53 -3.07 11.57
C LEU A 168 7.24 -1.57 11.36
N MET A 169 8.26 -0.77 10.99
CA MET A 169 8.06 0.63 10.65
C MET A 169 7.16 0.80 9.42
N ALA A 170 7.39 0.00 8.37
CA ALA A 170 6.55 0.02 7.18
C ALA A 170 5.12 -0.48 7.47
N SER A 171 4.96 -1.50 8.35
CA SER A 171 3.64 -1.92 8.85
C SER A 171 2.91 -0.80 9.54
N ALA A 172 3.59 -0.05 10.42
CA ALA A 172 3.00 1.09 11.11
C ALA A 172 2.54 2.17 10.11
N GLY A 173 3.35 2.46 9.08
CA GLY A 173 2.98 3.36 7.99
C GLY A 173 1.77 2.87 7.21
N ALA A 174 1.74 1.59 6.82
CA ALA A 174 0.63 0.98 6.10
C ALA A 174 -0.68 0.98 6.92
N ILE A 175 -0.61 0.78 8.25
CA ILE A 175 -1.77 0.90 9.13
C ILE A 175 -2.30 2.34 9.13
N ILE A 176 -1.42 3.35 9.20
CA ILE A 176 -1.82 4.77 9.15
C ILE A 176 -2.50 5.09 7.81
N GLU A 177 -1.94 4.61 6.68
CA GLU A 177 -2.59 4.74 5.37
C GLU A 177 -3.96 4.06 5.35
N GLY A 178 -4.06 2.84 5.90
CA GLY A 178 -5.31 2.08 6.02
C GLY A 178 -6.37 2.78 6.86
N VAL A 179 -5.98 3.48 7.93
CA VAL A 179 -6.91 4.32 8.72
C VAL A 179 -7.58 5.36 7.83
N ALA A 180 -6.84 6.04 6.97
CA ALA A 180 -7.43 7.02 6.06
C ALA A 180 -8.31 6.36 4.99
N GLN A 181 -7.87 5.22 4.42
CA GLN A 181 -8.58 4.54 3.35
C GLN A 181 -9.91 3.93 3.83
N ASP A 182 -9.92 3.32 5.01
CA ASP A 182 -11.05 2.54 5.48
C ASP A 182 -12.00 3.35 6.39
N TRP A 183 -11.49 4.37 7.09
CA TRP A 183 -12.23 5.04 8.16
C TRP A 183 -12.51 6.52 7.90
N SER A 184 -11.88 7.18 6.90
CA SER A 184 -12.06 8.62 6.68
C SER A 184 -13.51 9.00 6.37
N ALA A 185 -14.20 8.23 5.52
CA ALA A 185 -15.58 8.48 5.18
C ALA A 185 -16.51 8.27 6.39
N LEU A 186 -16.34 7.15 7.12
CA LEU A 186 -17.12 6.88 8.32
C LEU A 186 -16.89 7.94 9.40
N TYR A 187 -15.63 8.38 9.57
CA TYR A 187 -15.32 9.48 10.48
C TYR A 187 -16.09 10.76 10.14
N LEU A 188 -16.18 11.12 8.86
CA LEU A 188 -16.91 12.32 8.45
C LEU A 188 -18.42 12.17 8.69
N ILE A 189 -18.98 10.97 8.50
CA ILE A 189 -20.40 10.70 8.80
C ILE A 189 -20.65 10.78 10.31
N ASP A 190 -19.91 10.03 11.10
CA ASP A 190 -20.22 9.80 12.53
C ASP A 190 -19.77 10.95 13.43
N ILE A 191 -18.65 11.62 13.10
CA ILE A 191 -18.07 12.67 13.95
C ILE A 191 -18.43 14.06 13.43
N GLN A 192 -18.40 14.27 12.11
CA GLN A 192 -18.70 15.56 11.51
C GLN A 192 -20.15 15.72 11.07
N ASN A 193 -20.95 14.65 11.18
CA ASN A 193 -22.38 14.62 10.84
C ASN A 193 -22.70 15.08 9.41
N VAL A 194 -21.82 14.75 8.44
CA VAL A 194 -22.05 15.11 7.03
C VAL A 194 -22.80 14.00 6.28
N SER A 195 -23.38 14.35 5.14
CA SER A 195 -24.04 13.37 4.26
C SER A 195 -23.02 12.35 3.71
N VAL A 196 -23.53 11.16 3.35
CA VAL A 196 -22.73 10.10 2.73
C VAL A 196 -22.00 10.58 1.47
N ALA A 197 -22.63 11.46 0.68
CA ALA A 197 -22.02 12.03 -0.51
C ALA A 197 -20.80 12.92 -0.18
N LEU A 198 -20.90 13.75 0.86
CA LEU A 198 -19.79 14.59 1.31
C LEU A 198 -18.69 13.78 1.99
N ALA A 199 -19.02 12.67 2.63
CA ALA A 199 -18.06 11.82 3.33
C ALA A 199 -16.99 11.23 2.40
N ALA A 200 -17.29 10.99 1.13
CA ALA A 200 -16.34 10.53 0.13
C ALA A 200 -15.12 11.48 -0.05
N TRP A 201 -15.30 12.77 0.26
CA TRP A 201 -14.21 13.74 0.21
C TRP A 201 -13.10 13.51 1.25
N GLY A 202 -13.36 12.74 2.32
CA GLY A 202 -12.32 12.36 3.28
C GLY A 202 -11.22 11.56 2.62
N LEU A 203 -11.59 10.49 1.92
CA LEU A 203 -10.65 9.67 1.13
C LEU A 203 -10.07 10.48 -0.04
N GLY A 204 -10.87 11.33 -0.69
CA GLY A 204 -10.43 12.21 -1.76
C GLY A 204 -9.31 13.16 -1.31
N ALA A 205 -9.49 13.83 -0.17
CA ALA A 205 -8.50 14.74 0.40
C ALA A 205 -7.19 14.01 0.77
N PHE A 206 -7.30 12.83 1.40
CA PHE A 206 -6.13 12.01 1.71
C PHE A 206 -5.37 11.61 0.44
N ASN A 207 -6.04 11.09 -0.58
CA ASN A 207 -5.40 10.70 -1.83
C ASN A 207 -4.78 11.90 -2.58
N LEU A 208 -5.42 13.06 -2.53
CA LEU A 208 -4.85 14.30 -3.10
C LEU A 208 -3.54 14.68 -2.37
N GLY A 209 -3.50 14.56 -1.05
CA GLY A 209 -2.28 14.74 -0.26
C GLY A 209 -1.19 13.74 -0.64
N MET A 210 -1.54 12.47 -0.78
CA MET A 210 -0.63 11.41 -1.25
C MET A 210 -0.04 11.72 -2.62
N ILE A 211 -0.87 12.11 -3.58
CA ILE A 211 -0.43 12.50 -4.94
C ILE A 211 0.54 13.67 -4.86
N THR A 212 0.14 14.74 -4.15
CA THR A 212 0.96 15.94 -4.00
C THR A 212 2.32 15.61 -3.41
N GLY A 213 2.37 14.83 -2.34
CA GLY A 213 3.63 14.42 -1.72
C GLY A 213 4.51 13.62 -2.67
N ARG A 214 3.97 12.61 -3.32
CA ARG A 214 4.71 11.71 -4.22
C ARG A 214 5.36 12.40 -5.42
N ILE A 215 4.79 13.51 -5.89
CA ILE A 215 5.40 14.31 -6.96
C ILE A 215 6.74 14.91 -6.53
N PHE A 216 6.91 15.27 -5.25
CA PHE A 216 8.08 15.99 -4.78
C PHE A 216 9.09 15.10 -4.03
N ILE A 217 8.68 13.90 -3.58
CA ILE A 217 9.47 13.05 -2.69
C ILE A 217 10.81 12.66 -3.28
N ASP A 218 10.87 12.25 -4.55
CA ASP A 218 12.13 11.80 -5.15
C ASP A 218 13.17 12.93 -5.14
N ARG A 219 12.76 14.17 -5.46
CA ARG A 219 13.63 15.34 -5.37
C ARG A 219 14.06 15.66 -3.94
N ILE A 220 13.19 15.44 -2.95
CA ILE A 220 13.52 15.64 -1.53
C ILE A 220 14.52 14.56 -1.08
N VAL A 221 14.35 13.33 -1.51
CA VAL A 221 15.27 12.22 -1.22
C VAL A 221 16.65 12.47 -1.80
N GLU A 222 16.74 12.92 -3.06
CA GLU A 222 18.01 13.28 -3.70
C GLU A 222 18.77 14.36 -2.92
N ASN A 223 18.06 15.37 -2.40
CA ASN A 223 18.67 16.51 -1.72
C ASN A 223 18.94 16.29 -0.21
N LYS A 224 18.08 15.56 0.48
CA LYS A 224 18.08 15.45 1.95
C LYS A 224 18.15 14.02 2.49
N GLY A 225 18.08 13.03 1.60
CA GLY A 225 18.12 11.61 1.95
C GLY A 225 16.77 11.05 2.42
N ARG A 226 16.68 9.69 2.41
CA ARG A 226 15.47 8.94 2.78
C ARG A 226 15.05 9.16 4.23
N GLY A 227 16.02 9.18 5.16
CA GLY A 227 15.77 9.38 6.58
C GLY A 227 15.05 10.70 6.89
N PHE A 228 15.32 11.75 6.10
CA PHE A 228 14.61 13.02 6.21
C PHE A 228 13.12 12.85 5.86
N VAL A 229 12.81 12.19 4.75
CA VAL A 229 11.42 11.96 4.30
C VAL A 229 10.67 11.11 5.33
N ILE A 230 11.26 10.01 5.80
CA ILE A 230 10.65 9.15 6.81
C ILE A 230 10.37 9.94 8.10
N ARG A 231 11.34 10.73 8.56
CA ARG A 231 11.23 11.51 9.80
C ARG A 231 10.15 12.56 9.72
N TRP A 232 10.25 13.47 8.75
CA TRP A 232 9.36 14.61 8.65
C TRP A 232 7.97 14.23 8.13
N GLY A 233 7.91 13.20 7.27
CA GLY A 233 6.66 12.64 6.81
C GLY A 233 5.86 12.02 7.95
N SER A 234 6.51 11.20 8.80
CA SER A 234 5.86 10.60 9.98
C SER A 234 5.45 11.65 11.01
N LEU A 235 6.25 12.72 11.19
CA LEU A 235 5.89 13.80 12.08
C LEU A 235 4.64 14.55 11.59
N LEU A 236 4.62 14.94 10.31
CA LEU A 236 3.47 15.64 9.72
C LEU A 236 2.21 14.76 9.76
N GLY A 237 2.31 13.49 9.34
CA GLY A 237 1.20 12.54 9.38
C GLY A 237 0.71 12.28 10.80
N GLY A 238 1.64 12.12 11.75
CA GLY A 238 1.34 11.93 13.18
C GLY A 238 0.60 13.11 13.80
N VAL A 239 1.02 14.33 13.49
CA VAL A 239 0.33 15.56 13.96
C VAL A 239 -1.05 15.68 13.31
N ALA A 240 -1.16 15.41 12.01
CA ALA A 240 -2.44 15.47 11.31
C ALA A 240 -3.47 14.49 11.87
N ILE A 241 -3.08 13.22 12.09
CA ILE A 241 -4.00 12.22 12.63
C ILE A 241 -4.34 12.48 14.11
N ALA A 242 -3.41 13.01 14.89
CA ALA A 242 -3.69 13.45 16.27
C ALA A 242 -4.71 14.60 16.30
N ALA A 243 -4.55 15.58 15.41
CA ALA A 243 -5.45 16.73 15.31
C ALA A 243 -6.86 16.34 14.83
N GLN A 244 -7.00 15.23 14.07
CA GLN A 244 -8.31 14.72 13.68
C GLN A 244 -9.20 14.37 14.90
N ALA A 245 -8.61 13.93 16.02
CA ALA A 245 -9.39 13.60 17.23
C ALA A 245 -10.18 14.81 17.77
N ILE A 246 -9.76 16.02 17.45
CA ILE A 246 -10.33 17.29 17.93
C ILE A 246 -10.73 18.24 16.79
N ALA A 247 -10.85 17.74 15.55
CA ALA A 247 -11.22 18.53 14.40
C ALA A 247 -12.61 19.18 14.59
N PRO A 248 -12.71 20.52 14.55
CA PRO A 248 -13.94 21.20 14.97
C PRO A 248 -15.04 21.16 13.91
N ASN A 249 -14.70 20.95 12.64
CA ASN A 249 -15.63 20.98 11.51
C ASN A 249 -15.10 20.18 10.31
N PHE A 250 -15.96 20.03 9.32
CA PHE A 250 -15.71 19.28 8.09
C PHE A 250 -14.47 19.79 7.32
N GLU A 251 -14.36 21.09 7.13
CA GLU A 251 -13.29 21.73 6.35
C GLU A 251 -11.93 21.49 7.00
N THR A 252 -11.83 21.65 8.32
CA THR A 252 -10.62 21.34 9.08
C THR A 252 -10.29 19.86 8.96
N SER A 253 -11.28 18.99 9.05
CA SER A 253 -11.11 17.56 8.91
C SER A 253 -10.57 17.19 7.52
N LEU A 254 -11.09 17.76 6.44
CA LEU A 254 -10.56 17.56 5.09
C LEU A 254 -9.10 18.03 4.96
N ALA A 255 -8.77 19.21 5.51
CA ALA A 255 -7.40 19.69 5.51
C ALA A 255 -6.45 18.75 6.27
N LEU A 256 -6.90 18.17 7.38
CA LEU A 256 -6.11 17.20 8.15
C LEU A 256 -5.95 15.86 7.42
N TRP A 257 -6.98 15.36 6.73
CA TRP A 257 -6.85 14.18 5.85
C TRP A 257 -5.86 14.42 4.71
N TYR A 258 -5.90 15.61 4.10
CA TYR A 258 -4.91 16.01 3.09
C TYR A 258 -3.49 16.05 3.67
N LEU A 259 -3.28 16.68 4.83
CA LEU A 259 -1.98 16.76 5.48
C LEU A 259 -1.46 15.38 5.92
N LEU A 260 -2.34 14.48 6.36
CA LEU A 260 -1.98 13.10 6.64
C LEU A 260 -1.45 12.42 5.38
N GLY A 261 -2.19 12.54 4.27
CA GLY A 261 -1.77 11.98 2.98
C GLY A 261 -0.43 12.55 2.51
N LEU A 262 -0.27 13.88 2.58
CA LEU A 262 0.98 14.56 2.22
C LEU A 262 2.16 14.05 3.06
N GLY A 263 1.99 13.92 4.37
CA GLY A 263 3.03 13.49 5.29
C GLY A 263 3.45 12.04 5.04
N ILE A 264 2.47 11.12 4.99
CA ILE A 264 2.78 9.70 4.93
C ILE A 264 3.17 9.21 3.52
N SER A 265 2.97 10.02 2.49
CA SER A 265 3.09 9.67 1.06
C SER A 265 4.40 9.00 0.65
N GLY A 266 5.52 9.34 1.31
CA GLY A 266 6.83 8.77 1.04
C GLY A 266 7.34 7.83 2.13
N VAL A 267 6.66 7.72 3.26
CA VAL A 267 7.19 7.00 4.42
C VAL A 267 7.38 5.52 4.10
N VAL A 268 6.34 4.85 3.66
CA VAL A 268 6.39 3.41 3.35
C VAL A 268 7.33 3.10 2.18
N PRO A 269 7.26 3.77 1.02
CA PRO A 269 8.18 3.53 -0.08
C PRO A 269 9.64 3.74 0.29
N GLN A 270 9.95 4.76 1.08
CA GLN A 270 11.34 5.02 1.48
C GLN A 270 11.85 4.03 2.52
N ILE A 271 10.99 3.47 3.37
CA ILE A 271 11.36 2.37 4.27
C ILE A 271 11.60 1.09 3.45
N PHE A 272 10.82 0.81 2.41
CA PHE A 272 11.05 -0.33 1.50
C PHE A 272 12.41 -0.23 0.82
N ALA A 273 12.70 0.93 0.24
CA ALA A 273 13.99 1.17 -0.40
C ALA A 273 15.15 1.04 0.59
N ALA A 274 15.03 1.64 1.79
CA ALA A 274 16.02 1.49 2.87
C ALA A 274 16.19 0.01 3.28
N GLY A 275 15.10 -0.74 3.38
CA GLY A 275 15.10 -2.17 3.68
C GLY A 275 15.91 -2.99 2.66
N GLY A 276 15.84 -2.62 1.39
CA GLY A 276 16.64 -3.21 0.32
C GLY A 276 18.13 -2.85 0.40
N GLU A 277 18.49 -1.76 1.04
CA GLU A 277 19.90 -1.31 1.23
C GLU A 277 20.55 -1.90 2.50
N ILE A 278 19.79 -2.57 3.37
CA ILE A 278 20.32 -3.19 4.58
C ILE A 278 21.24 -4.36 4.23
N GLY A 279 22.53 -4.27 4.60
CA GLY A 279 23.51 -5.32 4.41
C GLY A 279 24.12 -5.36 3.01
N GLU A 280 24.49 -6.56 2.54
CA GLU A 280 25.14 -6.71 1.25
C GLU A 280 24.17 -6.58 0.07
N ALA A 281 24.62 -5.96 -1.03
CA ALA A 281 23.81 -5.74 -2.24
C ALA A 281 23.23 -7.04 -2.82
N THR A 282 23.91 -8.17 -2.63
CA THR A 282 23.47 -9.51 -3.05
C THR A 282 22.18 -10.00 -2.34
N HIS A 283 21.81 -9.36 -1.23
CA HIS A 283 20.63 -9.71 -0.43
C HIS A 283 19.52 -8.65 -0.48
N SER A 284 19.69 -7.60 -1.28
CA SER A 284 18.78 -6.46 -1.39
C SER A 284 17.34 -6.90 -1.66
N GLY A 285 17.11 -7.70 -2.69
CA GLY A 285 15.78 -8.20 -3.04
C GLY A 285 15.13 -9.04 -1.93
N ARG A 286 15.90 -9.91 -1.28
CA ARG A 286 15.42 -10.75 -0.17
C ARG A 286 15.04 -9.92 1.06
N ASN A 287 15.86 -8.93 1.41
CA ASN A 287 15.59 -8.07 2.55
C ASN A 287 14.38 -7.17 2.28
N MET A 288 14.27 -6.62 1.09
CA MET A 288 13.09 -5.88 0.65
C MET A 288 11.82 -6.74 0.71
N ALA A 289 11.86 -7.96 0.16
CA ALA A 289 10.73 -8.88 0.21
C ALA A 289 10.28 -9.22 1.64
N ARG A 290 11.23 -9.34 2.59
CA ARG A 290 10.90 -9.54 4.01
C ARG A 290 10.23 -8.30 4.62
N VAL A 291 10.75 -7.10 4.34
CA VAL A 291 10.14 -5.84 4.81
C VAL A 291 8.72 -5.72 4.27
N VAL A 292 8.52 -5.93 2.98
CA VAL A 292 7.19 -5.92 2.35
C VAL A 292 6.28 -6.98 2.97
N GLY A 293 6.76 -8.22 3.16
CA GLY A 293 5.98 -9.30 3.77
C GLY A 293 5.49 -8.97 5.19
N ILE A 294 6.37 -8.38 6.03
CA ILE A 294 5.98 -7.91 7.37
C ILE A 294 4.95 -6.78 7.27
N THR A 295 5.10 -5.87 6.31
CA THR A 295 4.17 -4.76 6.09
C THR A 295 2.77 -5.23 5.77
N TYR A 296 2.63 -6.28 4.98
CA TYR A 296 1.32 -6.85 4.66
C TYR A 296 0.61 -7.45 5.89
N ILE A 297 1.35 -8.03 6.83
CA ILE A 297 0.76 -8.48 8.10
C ILE A 297 0.17 -7.29 8.87
N GLY A 298 0.89 -6.17 8.89
CA GLY A 298 0.40 -4.93 9.51
C GLY A 298 -0.83 -4.36 8.81
N ALA A 299 -0.78 -4.26 7.48
CA ALA A 299 -1.91 -3.79 6.68
C ALA A 299 -3.18 -4.64 6.87
N LEU A 300 -3.02 -5.96 7.09
CA LEU A 300 -4.09 -6.89 7.44
C LEU A 300 -4.72 -6.61 8.80
N ALA A 301 -3.86 -6.38 9.78
CA ALA A 301 -4.29 -6.20 11.16
C ALA A 301 -4.90 -4.81 11.40
N GLY A 302 -4.49 -3.81 10.61
CA GLY A 302 -4.84 -2.40 10.83
C GLY A 302 -6.33 -2.11 10.92
N PRO A 303 -7.13 -2.41 9.88
CA PRO A 303 -8.56 -2.15 9.91
C PRO A 303 -9.28 -2.85 11.06
N SER A 304 -8.87 -4.10 11.35
CA SER A 304 -9.44 -4.88 12.44
C SER A 304 -9.06 -4.30 13.81
N ALA A 305 -7.83 -3.81 13.96
CA ALA A 305 -7.38 -3.19 15.21
C ALA A 305 -8.16 -1.91 15.52
N ILE A 306 -8.36 -1.04 14.52
CA ILE A 306 -9.20 0.16 14.69
C ILE A 306 -10.65 -0.24 15.00
N GLY A 307 -11.22 -1.21 14.28
CA GLY A 307 -12.56 -1.71 14.57
C GLY A 307 -12.74 -2.25 15.99
N LEU A 308 -11.73 -2.90 16.56
CA LEU A 308 -11.75 -3.32 17.98
C LEU A 308 -11.66 -2.11 18.93
N LEU A 309 -10.87 -1.11 18.58
CA LEU A 309 -10.77 0.12 19.39
C LEU A 309 -12.10 0.90 19.41
N THR A 310 -12.85 0.90 18.31
CA THR A 310 -14.18 1.56 18.27
C THR A 310 -15.23 0.89 19.16
N ALA A 311 -15.01 -0.35 19.57
CA ALA A 311 -15.87 -1.00 20.58
C ALA A 311 -15.69 -0.41 21.99
N ILE A 312 -14.57 0.30 22.24
CA ILE A 312 -14.19 0.83 23.56
C ILE A 312 -14.16 2.37 23.55
N TYR A 313 -13.74 2.95 22.43
CA TYR A 313 -13.54 4.39 22.27
C TYR A 313 -14.36 4.95 21.10
N PRO A 314 -14.79 6.22 21.15
CA PRO A 314 -15.37 6.89 19.99
C PRO A 314 -14.38 6.89 18.81
N LEU A 315 -14.89 6.91 17.58
CA LEU A 315 -14.10 6.75 16.36
C LEU A 315 -12.95 7.78 16.24
N ASN A 316 -13.18 9.02 16.64
CA ASN A 316 -12.16 10.06 16.62
C ASN A 316 -10.94 9.73 17.53
N ILE A 317 -11.18 9.10 18.69
CA ILE A 317 -10.11 8.64 19.58
C ILE A 317 -9.46 7.37 19.01
N ALA A 318 -10.26 6.44 18.49
CA ALA A 318 -9.76 5.19 17.93
C ALA A 318 -8.77 5.43 16.77
N ILE A 319 -9.07 6.33 15.83
CA ILE A 319 -8.14 6.67 14.75
C ILE A 319 -6.89 7.41 15.26
N GLY A 320 -7.01 8.15 16.34
CA GLY A 320 -5.92 8.87 16.99
C GLY A 320 -4.76 7.96 17.44
N TRP A 321 -5.00 6.66 17.63
CA TRP A 321 -3.94 5.68 17.90
C TRP A 321 -2.91 5.58 16.78
N GLY A 322 -3.24 5.98 15.54
CA GLY A 322 -2.29 6.15 14.46
C GLY A 322 -1.12 7.08 14.81
N THR A 323 -1.33 8.03 15.73
CA THR A 323 -0.27 8.90 16.26
C THR A 323 0.83 8.10 16.97
N ALA A 324 0.48 7.08 17.75
CA ALA A 324 1.47 6.23 18.42
C ALA A 324 2.33 5.47 17.39
N LEU A 325 1.73 5.03 16.30
CA LEU A 325 2.45 4.40 15.18
C LEU A 325 3.40 5.38 14.48
N ALA A 326 2.97 6.62 14.26
CA ALA A 326 3.81 7.65 13.68
C ALA A 326 5.01 8.01 14.60
N ILE A 327 4.78 8.09 15.91
CA ILE A 327 5.85 8.27 16.91
C ILE A 327 6.82 7.08 16.88
N PHE A 328 6.31 5.86 16.79
CA PHE A 328 7.17 4.67 16.66
C PHE A 328 8.09 4.78 15.44
N ILE A 329 7.57 5.14 14.25
CA ILE A 329 8.39 5.33 13.06
C ILE A 329 9.44 6.42 13.29
N LEU A 330 9.04 7.56 13.87
CA LEU A 330 9.91 8.70 14.14
C LEU A 330 11.09 8.33 15.05
N VAL A 331 10.82 7.58 16.13
CA VAL A 331 11.83 7.15 17.11
C VAL A 331 12.74 6.05 16.57
N ALA A 332 12.21 5.16 15.71
CA ALA A 332 12.95 4.08 15.11
C ALA A 332 13.85 4.52 13.93
N ASN A 333 13.46 5.57 13.20
CA ASN A 333 14.13 6.05 11.99
C ASN A 333 15.66 6.29 12.15
N PRO A 334 16.21 6.88 13.22
CA PRO A 334 17.64 7.09 13.34
C PRO A 334 18.48 5.79 13.34
N ARG A 335 17.87 4.66 13.73
CA ARG A 335 18.54 3.34 13.66
C ARG A 335 18.61 2.84 12.22
N LEU A 336 17.57 3.08 11.43
CA LEU A 336 17.52 2.73 10.01
C LEU A 336 18.46 3.61 9.20
N GLU A 337 18.49 4.92 9.45
CA GLU A 337 19.31 5.91 8.74
C GLU A 337 20.83 5.68 8.90
N LYS A 338 21.27 5.22 10.09
CA LYS A 338 22.70 4.92 10.33
C LYS A 338 23.26 3.79 9.49
N LEU A 339 22.41 3.01 8.84
CA LEU A 339 22.78 1.79 8.13
C LEU A 339 22.66 1.92 6.61
N THR A 340 22.00 2.99 6.16
CA THR A 340 21.86 3.34 4.74
C THR A 340 22.80 4.47 4.33
N LYS A 341 23.66 4.93 5.25
CA LYS A 341 24.84 5.77 5.03
C LYS A 341 26.10 4.90 4.93
#